data_d86dabb4a4556b83938e3c56b9cc38d5
#
_entry.id   d86dabb4a4556b83938e3c56b9cc38d5
#
_cell.length_a   1.000
_cell.length_b   1.000
_cell.length_c   1.000
_cell.angle_alpha   90.00
_cell.angle_beta   90.00
_cell.angle_gamma   90.00
#
_symmetry.space_group_name_H-M   'P 1'
#
loop_
_entity.id
_entity.type
_entity.pdbx_description
1 polymer ?
#
loop_
_entity_poly.entity_id
_entity_poly.type
_entity_poly.pdbx_seq_one_letter_code
_entity_poly.pdbx_strand_id
1 'polypeptide(L)'
;MVHRHISNDEMLDPAYAGRFAHAPIPKNRMPENESLAGSVYRMIHDELLLDGSSRLNMATFVTTWMEPEAEQLMAETFDKNMIDKDEYPQTAEIERRCVNIVADLFHAPNKGDAIGVSTIGSSEAVMLGGLAMKWKWRQRREAAGLSLSRPNMVM
;
A
#
# COMPACT_ATOMS: atom_id res chain seq x y z
N MET A 1 -25.82 -1.48 9.52
CA MET A 1 -26.18 -2.54 8.54
C MET A 1 -26.18 -3.84 9.27
N VAL A 2 -27.32 -4.55 9.29
CA VAL A 2 -27.40 -5.88 9.93
C VAL A 2 -26.81 -6.88 8.95
N HIS A 3 -25.63 -7.41 9.23
CA HIS A 3 -25.11 -8.55 8.48
C HIS A 3 -26.02 -9.75 8.71
N ARG A 4 -26.79 -10.11 7.69
CA ARG A 4 -27.57 -11.34 7.71
C ARG A 4 -26.57 -12.49 7.57
N HIS A 5 -26.36 -13.25 8.64
CA HIS A 5 -25.66 -14.52 8.55
C HIS A 5 -26.46 -15.46 7.65
N ILE A 6 -25.92 -15.75 6.47
CA ILE A 6 -26.44 -16.82 5.61
C ILE A 6 -26.10 -18.11 6.35
N SER A 7 -27.13 -18.90 6.69
CA SER A 7 -26.91 -20.19 7.36
C SER A 7 -26.18 -21.14 6.40
N ASN A 8 -25.35 -22.03 6.96
CA ASN A 8 -24.68 -23.09 6.17
C ASN A 8 -25.66 -23.94 5.37
N ASP A 9 -26.90 -24.07 5.82
CA ASP A 9 -27.95 -24.83 5.15
C ASP A 9 -28.46 -24.15 3.87
N GLU A 10 -28.39 -22.82 3.79
CA GLU A 10 -28.68 -22.06 2.56
C GLU A 10 -27.57 -22.18 1.50
N MET A 11 -26.38 -22.61 1.91
CA MET A 11 -25.22 -22.85 1.01
C MET A 11 -25.20 -24.26 0.40
N LEU A 12 -25.95 -25.19 0.94
CA LEU A 12 -25.93 -26.60 0.56
C LEU A 12 -27.24 -27.00 -0.12
N ASP A 13 -27.51 -26.48 -1.31
CA ASP A 13 -28.35 -27.19 -2.25
C ASP A 13 -27.46 -28.02 -3.17
N PRO A 14 -27.26 -29.32 -2.88
CA PRO A 14 -26.27 -30.13 -3.57
C PRO A 14 -26.62 -30.48 -5.02
N ALA A 15 -27.83 -30.21 -5.45
CA ALA A 15 -28.27 -30.56 -6.80
C ALA A 15 -28.23 -29.41 -7.80
N TYR A 16 -28.36 -28.18 -7.32
CA TYR A 16 -28.38 -26.97 -8.17
C TYR A 16 -27.82 -25.83 -7.38
N ALA A 17 -26.54 -25.58 -7.46
CA ALA A 17 -25.89 -24.47 -6.76
C ALA A 17 -26.86 -23.31 -6.48
N GLY A 18 -27.06 -22.96 -5.21
CA GLY A 18 -28.09 -22.01 -4.79
C GLY A 18 -28.08 -20.72 -5.59
N ARG A 19 -29.18 -19.99 -5.62
CA ARG A 19 -29.39 -18.76 -6.42
C ARG A 19 -28.24 -17.76 -6.40
N PHE A 20 -27.45 -17.75 -5.34
CA PHE A 20 -26.29 -16.85 -5.19
C PHE A 20 -25.06 -17.30 -5.99
N ALA A 21 -24.96 -18.59 -6.34
CA ALA A 21 -23.84 -19.09 -7.13
C ALA A 21 -24.01 -18.83 -8.64
N HIS A 22 -25.22 -18.54 -9.07
CA HIS A 22 -25.55 -18.24 -10.46
C HIS A 22 -25.81 -16.74 -10.73
N ALA A 23 -25.94 -15.92 -9.67
CA ALA A 23 -26.14 -14.49 -9.86
C ALA A 23 -24.87 -13.88 -10.47
N PRO A 24 -24.96 -13.22 -11.63
CA PRO A 24 -23.79 -12.55 -12.22
C PRO A 24 -23.33 -11.44 -11.31
N ILE A 25 -22.05 -11.50 -10.91
CA ILE A 25 -21.41 -10.43 -10.13
C ILE A 25 -21.02 -9.32 -11.11
N PRO A 26 -21.59 -8.11 -10.98
CA PRO A 26 -21.25 -7.01 -11.87
C PRO A 26 -19.81 -6.55 -11.64
N LYS A 27 -19.05 -6.37 -12.74
CA LYS A 27 -17.64 -5.96 -12.67
C LYS A 27 -17.44 -4.44 -12.52
N ASN A 28 -18.36 -3.63 -13.03
CA ASN A 28 -18.19 -2.18 -13.18
C ASN A 28 -19.25 -1.36 -12.44
N ARG A 29 -20.05 -1.98 -11.59
CA ARG A 29 -21.06 -1.30 -10.77
C ARG A 29 -21.25 -2.05 -9.44
N MET A 30 -21.75 -1.33 -8.46
CA MET A 30 -22.15 -1.94 -7.19
C MET A 30 -23.28 -2.95 -7.46
N PRO A 31 -23.18 -4.19 -6.94
CA PRO A 31 -24.29 -5.14 -7.01
C PRO A 31 -25.49 -4.63 -6.22
N GLU A 32 -26.69 -4.88 -6.73
CA GLU A 32 -27.95 -4.49 -6.07
C GLU A 32 -28.26 -5.40 -4.87
N ASN A 33 -27.77 -6.62 -4.90
CA ASN A 33 -27.97 -7.63 -3.87
C ASN A 33 -26.65 -8.11 -3.29
N GLU A 34 -26.72 -8.78 -2.14
CA GLU A 34 -25.58 -9.42 -1.51
C GLU A 34 -25.01 -10.52 -2.41
N SER A 35 -23.68 -10.65 -2.38
CA SER A 35 -22.95 -11.71 -3.07
C SER A 35 -22.21 -12.57 -2.04
N LEU A 36 -22.05 -13.86 -2.35
CA LEU A 36 -21.25 -14.76 -1.51
C LEU A 36 -19.77 -14.33 -1.58
N ALA A 37 -19.18 -14.01 -0.44
CA ALA A 37 -17.78 -13.59 -0.35
C ALA A 37 -16.81 -14.59 -1.01
N GLY A 38 -17.04 -15.90 -0.82
CA GLY A 38 -16.24 -16.95 -1.45
C GLY A 38 -16.35 -16.99 -2.98
N SER A 39 -17.50 -16.63 -3.55
CA SER A 39 -17.67 -16.54 -5.02
C SER A 39 -16.96 -15.34 -5.58
N VAL A 40 -17.05 -14.19 -4.90
CA VAL A 40 -16.32 -12.96 -5.27
C VAL A 40 -14.81 -13.19 -5.16
N TYR A 41 -14.35 -13.80 -4.09
CA TYR A 41 -12.94 -14.16 -3.91
C TYR A 41 -12.42 -15.03 -5.06
N ARG A 42 -13.12 -16.11 -5.40
CA ARG A 42 -12.70 -17.00 -6.49
C ARG A 42 -12.68 -16.30 -7.84
N MET A 43 -13.68 -15.48 -8.12
CA MET A 43 -13.71 -14.70 -9.36
C MET A 43 -12.48 -13.79 -9.50
N ILE A 44 -12.15 -13.05 -8.45
CA ILE A 44 -10.99 -12.17 -8.46
C ILE A 44 -9.69 -12.97 -8.50
N HIS A 45 -9.60 -14.02 -7.69
CA HIS A 45 -8.44 -14.91 -7.67
C HIS A 45 -8.15 -15.52 -9.05
N ASP A 46 -9.18 -16.00 -9.74
CA ASP A 46 -9.03 -16.63 -11.05
C ASP A 46 -8.63 -15.60 -12.14
N GLU A 47 -9.14 -14.36 -12.04
CA GLU A 47 -8.68 -13.26 -12.91
C GLU A 47 -7.20 -12.93 -12.67
N LEU A 48 -6.75 -12.93 -11.42
CA LEU A 48 -5.35 -12.67 -11.06
C LEU A 48 -4.38 -13.78 -11.55
N LEU A 49 -4.87 -14.99 -11.81
CA LEU A 49 -4.04 -16.04 -12.42
C LEU A 49 -3.61 -15.74 -13.86
N LEU A 50 -4.25 -14.77 -14.51
CA LEU A 50 -3.86 -14.30 -15.85
C LEU A 50 -2.69 -13.31 -15.78
N ASP A 51 -2.35 -12.80 -14.62
CA ASP A 51 -1.20 -11.91 -14.43
C ASP A 51 0.12 -12.69 -14.51
N GLY A 52 1.18 -11.98 -14.80
CA GLY A 52 2.54 -12.55 -14.82
C GLY A 52 2.96 -13.07 -13.43
N SER A 53 3.68 -14.18 -13.41
CA SER A 53 4.28 -14.69 -12.18
C SER A 53 5.39 -13.76 -11.69
N SER A 54 5.28 -13.26 -10.46
CA SER A 54 6.31 -12.43 -9.83
C SER A 54 7.67 -13.15 -9.74
N ARG A 55 7.68 -14.47 -9.60
CA ARG A 55 8.90 -15.29 -9.55
C ARG A 55 9.65 -15.34 -10.89
N LEU A 56 8.96 -15.12 -12.00
CA LEU A 56 9.51 -15.11 -13.34
C LEU A 56 9.78 -13.69 -13.84
N ASN A 57 9.46 -12.67 -13.03
CA ASN A 57 9.66 -11.29 -13.40
C ASN A 57 11.13 -10.90 -13.25
N MET A 58 11.76 -10.58 -14.38
CA MET A 58 13.16 -10.13 -14.46
C MET A 58 13.29 -8.61 -14.31
N ALA A 59 12.20 -7.89 -14.16
CA ALA A 59 12.21 -6.44 -13.94
C ALA A 59 12.73 -6.11 -12.52
N THR A 60 13.55 -5.08 -12.43
CA THR A 60 14.31 -4.76 -11.20
C THR A 60 13.51 -3.99 -10.15
N PHE A 61 12.33 -3.49 -10.48
CA PHE A 61 11.49 -2.67 -9.60
C PHE A 61 10.28 -3.41 -9.02
N VAL A 62 10.27 -4.73 -9.09
CA VAL A 62 9.21 -5.58 -8.57
C VAL A 62 9.78 -6.55 -7.55
N THR A 63 9.18 -6.63 -6.37
CA THR A 63 9.50 -7.63 -5.37
C THR A 63 9.07 -9.00 -5.89
N THR A 64 10.00 -9.92 -5.99
CA THR A 64 9.76 -11.25 -6.56
C THR A 64 9.69 -12.34 -5.50
N TRP A 65 10.19 -12.07 -4.31
CA TRP A 65 10.20 -13.03 -3.20
C TRP A 65 10.20 -12.30 -1.86
N MET A 66 9.53 -12.89 -0.88
CA MET A 66 9.53 -12.47 0.52
C MET A 66 9.71 -13.69 1.41
N GLU A 67 10.31 -13.50 2.57
CA GLU A 67 10.34 -14.47 3.64
C GLU A 67 8.93 -14.76 4.14
N PRO A 68 8.62 -16.01 4.51
CA PRO A 68 7.30 -16.37 5.06
C PRO A 68 6.90 -15.51 6.27
N GLU A 69 7.86 -15.09 7.08
CA GLU A 69 7.63 -14.22 8.23
C GLU A 69 7.17 -12.82 7.81
N ALA A 70 7.64 -12.31 6.68
CA ALA A 70 7.17 -11.03 6.13
C ALA A 70 5.72 -11.14 5.63
N GLU A 71 5.38 -12.21 4.93
CA GLU A 71 4.01 -12.48 4.49
C GLU A 71 3.06 -12.64 5.68
N GLN A 72 3.50 -13.36 6.73
CA GLN A 72 2.73 -13.52 7.96
C GLN A 72 2.48 -12.16 8.65
N LEU A 73 3.50 -11.33 8.81
CA LEU A 73 3.35 -9.99 9.41
C LEU A 73 2.41 -9.12 8.59
N MET A 74 2.46 -9.17 7.27
CA MET A 74 1.52 -8.45 6.41
C MET A 74 0.09 -8.90 6.66
N ALA A 75 -0.15 -10.22 6.74
CA ALA A 75 -1.47 -10.78 7.01
C ALA A 75 -2.00 -10.43 8.42
N GLU A 76 -1.13 -10.31 9.42
CA GLU A 76 -1.49 -9.97 10.80
C GLU A 76 -1.72 -8.45 11.00
N THR A 77 -1.23 -7.61 10.08
CA THR A 77 -1.20 -6.16 10.27
C THR A 77 -1.90 -5.36 9.17
N PHE A 78 -2.53 -6.01 8.20
CA PHE A 78 -3.19 -5.31 7.08
C PHE A 78 -4.32 -4.38 7.50
N ASP A 79 -4.87 -4.58 8.71
CA ASP A 79 -5.92 -3.76 9.31
C ASP A 79 -5.38 -2.53 10.09
N LYS A 80 -4.05 -2.39 10.21
CA LYS A 80 -3.44 -1.26 10.92
C LYS A 80 -3.43 0.00 10.05
N ASN A 81 -3.86 1.11 10.63
CA ASN A 81 -3.80 2.41 9.98
C ASN A 81 -2.56 3.19 10.46
N MET A 82 -1.50 3.18 9.65
CA MET A 82 -0.24 3.85 10.01
C MET A 82 -0.34 5.39 10.11
N ILE A 83 -1.40 5.99 9.61
CA ILE A 83 -1.63 7.45 9.70
C ILE A 83 -2.17 7.83 11.07
N ASP A 84 -2.91 6.95 11.70
CA ASP A 84 -3.44 7.14 13.06
C ASP A 84 -2.38 6.73 14.10
N LYS A 85 -1.53 7.68 14.43
CA LYS A 85 -0.40 7.45 15.34
C LYS A 85 -0.82 7.33 16.80
N ASP A 86 -1.97 7.85 17.15
CA ASP A 86 -2.49 7.78 18.51
C ASP A 86 -3.01 6.37 18.82
N GLU A 87 -3.67 5.75 17.85
CA GLU A 87 -4.18 4.39 18.01
C GLU A 87 -3.11 3.32 17.69
N TYR A 88 -2.22 3.59 16.73
CA TYR A 88 -1.18 2.65 16.28
C TYR A 88 0.25 3.17 16.51
N PRO A 89 0.65 3.53 17.75
CA PRO A 89 1.95 4.15 18.03
C PRO A 89 3.14 3.25 17.68
N GLN A 90 2.99 1.92 17.79
CA GLN A 90 4.07 1.00 17.43
C GLN A 90 4.28 0.91 15.92
N THR A 91 3.24 1.00 15.12
CA THR A 91 3.35 1.07 13.66
C THR A 91 4.10 2.33 13.24
N ALA A 92 3.76 3.48 13.85
CA ALA A 92 4.47 4.74 13.62
C ALA A 92 5.95 4.68 14.06
N GLU A 93 6.24 4.00 15.17
CA GLU A 93 7.61 3.82 15.65
C GLU A 93 8.43 2.91 14.72
N ILE A 94 7.82 1.84 14.17
CA ILE A 94 8.47 0.97 13.19
C ILE A 94 8.81 1.75 11.93
N GLU A 95 7.88 2.57 11.41
CA GLU A 95 8.15 3.47 10.28
C GLU A 95 9.35 4.38 10.57
N ARG A 96 9.37 5.04 11.73
CA ARG A 96 10.46 5.91 12.15
C ARG A 96 11.81 5.16 12.17
N ARG A 97 11.83 3.93 12.66
CA ARG A 97 13.04 3.08 12.66
C ARG A 97 13.50 2.77 11.24
N CYS A 98 12.58 2.40 10.34
CA CYS A 98 12.92 2.14 8.95
C CYS A 98 13.53 3.37 8.27
N VAL A 99 12.95 4.55 8.49
CA VAL A 99 13.50 5.82 7.99
C VAL A 99 14.92 6.05 8.52
N ASN A 100 15.16 5.84 9.81
CA ASN A 100 16.48 6.05 10.40
C ASN A 100 17.52 5.03 9.91
N ILE A 101 17.14 3.76 9.70
CA ILE A 101 18.01 2.73 9.12
C ILE A 101 18.46 3.15 7.72
N VAL A 102 17.53 3.58 6.87
CA VAL A 102 17.86 4.05 5.52
C VAL A 102 18.69 5.32 5.57
N ALA A 103 18.37 6.26 6.46
CA ALA A 103 19.15 7.49 6.64
C ALA A 103 20.60 7.21 7.09
N ASP A 104 20.81 6.25 7.99
CA ASP A 104 22.17 5.84 8.40
C ASP A 104 22.94 5.21 7.25
N LEU A 105 22.28 4.37 6.45
CA LEU A 105 22.87 3.75 5.25
C LEU A 105 23.37 4.82 4.25
N PHE A 106 22.66 5.93 4.12
CA PHE A 106 23.03 7.06 3.26
C PHE A 106 23.84 8.15 4.00
N HIS A 107 24.35 7.85 5.20
CA HIS A 107 25.21 8.74 5.98
C HIS A 107 24.58 10.11 6.29
N ALA A 108 23.30 10.13 6.57
CA ALA A 108 22.62 11.35 7.00
C ALA A 108 23.26 11.91 8.30
N PRO A 109 23.40 13.22 8.43
CA PRO A 109 24.11 13.83 9.57
C PRO A 109 23.38 13.64 10.91
N ASN A 110 22.05 13.49 10.90
CA ASN A 110 21.22 13.36 12.09
C ASN A 110 20.91 11.89 12.37
N LYS A 111 21.89 11.16 12.89
CA LYS A 111 21.70 9.76 13.23
C LYS A 111 20.62 9.60 14.32
N GLY A 112 19.63 8.77 14.04
CA GLY A 112 18.55 8.46 14.98
C GLY A 112 17.38 9.48 15.00
N ASP A 113 17.51 10.62 14.30
CA ASP A 113 16.49 11.66 14.22
C ASP A 113 16.31 12.17 12.77
N ALA A 114 16.34 11.25 11.83
CA ALA A 114 16.13 11.58 10.43
C ALA A 114 14.64 11.80 10.16
N ILE A 115 14.32 12.84 9.41
CA ILE A 115 12.96 13.12 8.94
C ILE A 115 12.74 12.39 7.62
N GLY A 116 11.71 11.58 7.59
CA GLY A 116 11.29 10.85 6.41
C GLY A 116 9.91 10.24 6.60
N VAL A 117 9.40 9.64 5.55
CA VAL A 117 8.08 9.00 5.51
C VAL A 117 8.11 7.84 4.52
N SER A 118 7.35 6.80 4.79
CA SER A 118 7.03 5.78 3.79
C SER A 118 6.08 6.34 2.73
N THR A 119 6.14 5.81 1.52
CA THR A 119 5.36 6.29 0.37
C THR A 119 4.67 5.12 -0.33
N ILE A 120 3.59 5.42 -1.06
CA ILE A 120 2.82 4.42 -1.82
C ILE A 120 3.54 4.00 -3.12
N GLY A 121 4.75 4.45 -3.33
CA GLY A 121 5.54 4.06 -4.49
C GLY A 121 6.57 5.11 -4.87
N SER A 122 7.40 4.76 -5.85
CA SER A 122 8.53 5.59 -6.27
C SER A 122 8.13 6.96 -6.79
N SER A 123 6.99 7.09 -7.46
CA SER A 123 6.52 8.39 -7.97
C SER A 123 6.25 9.38 -6.86
N GLU A 124 5.58 8.96 -5.78
CA GLU A 124 5.39 9.80 -4.61
C GLU A 124 6.71 10.13 -3.92
N ALA A 125 7.59 9.15 -3.76
CA ALA A 125 8.91 9.34 -3.18
C ALA A 125 9.71 10.40 -3.95
N VAL A 126 9.72 10.35 -5.28
CA VAL A 126 10.39 11.34 -6.14
C VAL A 126 9.76 12.71 -6.00
N MET A 127 8.43 12.81 -5.97
CA MET A 127 7.73 14.08 -5.77
C MET A 127 8.05 14.71 -4.41
N LEU A 128 8.02 13.93 -3.33
CA LEU A 128 8.35 14.42 -1.98
C LEU A 128 9.82 14.82 -1.88
N GLY A 129 10.74 14.05 -2.48
CA GLY A 129 12.15 14.39 -2.58
C GLY A 129 12.36 15.70 -3.33
N GLY A 130 11.71 15.89 -4.48
CA GLY A 130 11.74 17.13 -5.25
C GLY A 130 11.19 18.31 -4.47
N LEU A 131 10.10 18.11 -3.74
CA LEU A 131 9.51 19.12 -2.88
C LEU A 131 10.48 19.56 -1.75
N ALA A 132 11.12 18.60 -1.09
CA ALA A 132 12.12 18.86 -0.05
C ALA A 132 13.31 19.65 -0.60
N MET A 133 13.82 19.27 -1.79
CA MET A 133 14.88 20.01 -2.47
C MET A 133 14.47 21.45 -2.81
N LYS A 134 13.24 21.66 -3.32
CA LYS A 134 12.69 23.00 -3.60
C LYS A 134 12.65 23.86 -2.35
N TRP A 135 12.17 23.34 -1.23
CA TRP A 135 12.08 24.09 0.01
C TRP A 135 13.46 24.43 0.57
N LYS A 136 14.42 23.50 0.56
CA LYS A 136 15.82 23.78 0.94
C LYS A 136 16.48 24.82 0.04
N TRP A 137 16.23 24.76 -1.25
CA TRP A 137 16.69 25.77 -2.20
C TRP A 137 16.09 27.14 -1.87
N ARG A 138 14.78 27.20 -1.65
CA ARG A 138 14.08 28.43 -1.30
C ARG A 138 14.65 29.08 -0.03
N GLN A 139 14.76 28.33 1.05
CA GLN A 139 15.32 28.80 2.31
C GLN A 139 16.75 29.40 2.15
N ARG A 140 17.60 28.72 1.40
CA ARG A 140 18.96 29.20 1.12
C ARG A 140 18.95 30.50 0.32
N ARG A 141 18.05 30.61 -0.66
CA ARG A 141 17.95 31.86 -1.48
C ARG A 141 17.40 33.02 -0.67
N GLU A 142 16.39 32.79 0.14
CA GLU A 142 15.81 33.79 1.05
C GLU A 142 16.86 34.28 2.05
N ALA A 143 17.60 33.40 2.68
CA ALA A 143 18.67 33.74 3.60
C ALA A 143 19.81 34.57 2.94
N ALA A 144 20.05 34.36 1.65
CA ALA A 144 21.03 35.09 0.87
C ALA A 144 20.49 36.36 0.20
N GLY A 145 19.21 36.72 0.40
CA GLY A 145 18.58 37.87 -0.25
C GLY A 145 18.45 37.76 -1.77
N LEU A 146 18.44 36.53 -2.30
CA LEU A 146 18.41 36.24 -3.73
C LEU A 146 17.00 35.99 -4.23
N SER A 147 16.75 36.29 -5.52
CA SER A 147 15.45 36.05 -6.15
C SER A 147 15.02 34.60 -6.08
N LEU A 148 13.73 34.35 -5.83
CA LEU A 148 13.08 33.03 -5.83
C LEU A 148 12.49 32.64 -7.18
N SER A 149 12.67 33.50 -8.20
CA SER A 149 12.18 33.21 -9.55
C SER A 149 13.07 32.23 -10.28
N ARG A 150 12.46 31.45 -11.16
CA ARG A 150 13.12 30.51 -12.10
C ARG A 150 13.99 29.45 -11.40
N PRO A 151 13.41 28.61 -10.52
CA PRO A 151 14.13 27.44 -10.01
C PRO A 151 14.52 26.52 -11.18
N ASN A 152 15.73 25.98 -11.12
CA ASN A 152 16.15 24.90 -12.01
C ASN A 152 16.50 23.67 -11.18
N MET A 153 16.29 22.52 -11.76
CA MET A 153 16.67 21.22 -11.19
C MET A 153 17.48 20.49 -12.26
N VAL A 154 18.62 19.96 -11.85
CA VAL A 154 19.44 19.07 -12.69
C VAL A 154 19.28 17.66 -12.13
N MET A 155 18.89 16.74 -12.97
CA MET A 155 18.79 15.32 -12.68
C MET A 155 19.90 14.55 -13.37
#